data_cbc3fdb0ea3443954f1c76407bd9b96a
#
_entry.id   cbc3fdb0ea3443954f1c76407bd9b96a
#
_cell.length_a   1.000
_cell.length_b   1.000
_cell.length_c   1.000
_cell.angle_alpha   90.00
_cell.angle_beta   90.00
_cell.angle_gamma   90.00
#
_symmetry.space_group_name_H-M   'P 1'
#
loop_
_entity.id
_entity.type
_entity.pdbx_description
1 polymer ?
#
loop_
_entity_poly.entity_id
_entity_poly.type
_entity_poly.pdbx_seq_one_letter_code
_entity_poly.pdbx_strand_id
1 'polypeptide(L)' 'MGKLRVLSGRDVQRILESQGFQEIRRRGSHRILQKCDGDTTVTVPVPLHPELRRGTLASIIRQSGLPRGLFE' A
#
# COMPACT_ATOMS: atom_id res chain seq x y z
N MET A 1 20.35 3.43 5.65
CA MET A 1 18.96 3.43 5.19
C MET A 1 18.87 2.86 3.80
N GLY A 2 17.94 1.92 3.62
CA GLY A 2 17.72 1.34 2.32
C GLY A 2 16.96 2.27 1.39
N LYS A 3 17.08 2.01 0.11
CA LYS A 3 16.29 2.72 -0.90
C LYS A 3 14.96 2.01 -1.09
N LEU A 4 13.92 2.75 -1.42
CA LEU A 4 12.66 2.15 -1.80
C LEU A 4 12.85 1.39 -3.10
N ARG A 5 12.28 0.18 -3.17
CA ARG A 5 12.31 -0.62 -4.38
C ARG A 5 11.39 -0.02 -5.43
N VAL A 6 11.66 -0.34 -6.68
CA VAL A 6 10.72 -0.07 -7.76
C VAL A 6 9.63 -1.14 -7.67
N LEU A 7 8.43 -0.73 -7.35
CA LEU A 7 7.32 -1.64 -7.10
C LEU A 7 6.13 -1.30 -7.98
N SER A 8 5.41 -2.33 -8.40
CA SER A 8 4.12 -2.16 -9.05
C SER A 8 3.04 -1.99 -7.99
N GLY A 9 1.86 -1.52 -8.42
CA GLY A 9 0.71 -1.46 -7.51
C GLY A 9 0.38 -2.83 -6.96
N ARG A 10 0.52 -3.88 -7.78
CA ARG A 10 0.25 -5.25 -7.36
C ARG A 10 1.23 -5.72 -6.29
N ASP A 11 2.51 -5.36 -6.44
CA ASP A 11 3.52 -5.69 -5.43
C ASP A 11 3.18 -5.04 -4.09
N VAL A 12 2.79 -3.77 -4.13
CA VAL A 12 2.42 -3.04 -2.93
C VAL A 12 1.17 -3.65 -2.30
N GLN A 13 0.20 -4.04 -3.10
CA GLN A 13 -0.99 -4.71 -2.59
C GLN A 13 -0.62 -5.98 -1.82
N ARG A 14 0.29 -6.78 -2.36
CA ARG A 14 0.75 -8.00 -1.69
C ARG A 14 1.42 -7.71 -0.35
N ILE A 15 2.23 -6.66 -0.30
CA ILE A 15 2.89 -6.25 0.95
C ILE A 15 1.83 -5.85 1.97
N LEU A 16 0.87 -5.04 1.57
CA LEU A 16 -0.20 -4.63 2.47
C LEU A 16 -1.02 -5.81 2.95
N GLU A 17 -1.34 -6.73 2.06
CA GLU A 17 -2.10 -7.93 2.41
C GLU A 17 -1.35 -8.80 3.41
N SER A 18 -0.03 -8.88 3.28
CA SER A 18 0.79 -9.64 4.22
C SER A 18 0.77 -9.03 5.63
N GLN A 19 0.37 -7.77 5.74
CA GLN A 19 0.30 -7.06 7.02
C GLN A 19 -1.14 -6.90 7.52
N GLY A 20 -2.07 -7.64 6.95
CA GLY A 20 -3.44 -7.66 7.45
C GLY A 20 -4.42 -6.77 6.70
N PHE A 21 -3.99 -6.11 5.65
CA PHE A 21 -4.91 -5.33 4.81
C PHE A 21 -5.71 -6.26 3.91
N GLN A 22 -6.93 -5.86 3.57
CA GLN A 22 -7.80 -6.60 2.66
C GLN A 22 -8.36 -5.64 1.62
N GLU A 23 -8.46 -6.11 0.39
CA GLU A 23 -9.09 -5.33 -0.66
C GLU A 23 -10.60 -5.31 -0.41
N ILE A 24 -11.14 -4.10 -0.23
CA ILE A 24 -12.58 -3.93 0.06
C ILE A 24 -13.34 -3.36 -1.13
N ARG A 25 -12.65 -2.77 -2.09
CA ARG A 25 -13.31 -2.10 -3.21
C ARG A 25 -12.33 -1.90 -4.36
N ARG A 26 -12.89 -1.84 -5.55
CA ARG A 26 -12.15 -1.47 -6.77
C ARG A 26 -12.79 -0.25 -7.39
N ARG A 27 -11.96 0.70 -7.79
CA ARG A 27 -12.44 1.90 -8.48
C ARG A 27 -11.49 2.18 -9.64
N GLY A 28 -11.90 1.76 -10.86
CA GLY A 28 -11.05 1.87 -12.03
C GLY A 28 -9.76 1.10 -11.82
N SER A 29 -8.62 1.76 -11.93
CA SER A 29 -7.31 1.16 -11.73
C SER A 29 -6.86 1.17 -10.27
N HIS A 30 -7.71 1.65 -9.35
CA HIS A 30 -7.36 1.71 -7.94
C HIS A 30 -7.96 0.53 -7.18
N ARG A 31 -7.18 -0.02 -6.28
CA ARG A 31 -7.64 -1.01 -5.29
C ARG A 31 -7.66 -0.32 -3.94
N ILE A 32 -8.78 -0.43 -3.26
CA ILE A 32 -8.90 0.17 -1.93
C ILE A 32 -8.69 -0.95 -0.91
N LEU A 33 -7.64 -0.80 -0.11
CA LEU A 33 -7.27 -1.76 0.91
C LEU A 33 -7.54 -1.19 2.29
N GLN A 34 -7.96 -2.06 3.20
CA GLN A 34 -8.36 -1.62 4.52
C GLN A 34 -7.89 -2.62 5.56
N LYS A 35 -7.49 -2.10 6.70
CA LYS A 35 -7.11 -2.89 7.87
C LYS A 35 -7.77 -2.31 9.09
N CYS A 36 -8.36 -3.18 9.91
CA CYS A 36 -8.87 -2.78 11.21
C CYS A 36 -7.77 -2.92 12.25
N ASP A 37 -7.56 -1.87 13.04
CA ASP A 37 -6.54 -1.83 14.07
C ASP A 37 -7.20 -1.32 15.35
N GLY A 38 -7.69 -2.23 16.17
CA GLY A 38 -8.46 -1.90 17.35
C GLY A 38 -9.75 -1.19 16.94
N ASP A 39 -9.94 0.01 17.46
CA ASP A 39 -11.11 0.84 17.14
C ASP A 39 -10.91 1.68 15.91
N THR A 40 -9.73 1.59 15.28
CA THR A 40 -9.36 2.42 14.14
C THR A 40 -9.37 1.61 12.86
N THR A 41 -9.70 2.26 11.76
CA THR A 41 -9.66 1.66 10.43
C THR A 41 -8.68 2.46 9.57
N VAL A 42 -7.74 1.75 8.95
CA VAL A 42 -6.77 2.36 8.03
C VAL A 42 -7.16 1.96 6.61
N THR A 43 -7.36 2.96 5.76
CA THR A 43 -7.76 2.74 4.37
C THR A 43 -6.70 3.34 3.45
N VAL A 44 -6.22 2.54 2.49
CA VAL A 44 -5.16 2.95 1.58
C VAL A 44 -5.57 2.65 0.15
N PRO A 45 -5.69 3.66 -0.71
CA PRO A 45 -5.90 3.43 -2.14
C PRO A 45 -4.56 3.11 -2.83
N VAL A 46 -4.54 2.06 -3.63
CA VAL A 46 -3.34 1.63 -4.35
C VAL A 46 -3.63 1.63 -5.84
N PRO A 47 -2.98 2.49 -6.63
CA PRO A 47 -3.14 2.47 -8.07
C PRO A 47 -2.42 1.25 -8.66
N LEU A 48 -3.08 0.52 -9.55
CA LEU A 48 -2.50 -0.68 -10.16
C LEU A 48 -1.65 -0.35 -11.37
N HIS A 49 -0.70 0.54 -11.20
CA HIS A 49 0.25 0.88 -12.25
C HIS A 49 1.40 -0.14 -12.24
N PRO A 50 1.98 -0.43 -13.42
CA PRO A 50 3.12 -1.35 -13.51
C PRO A 50 4.31 -0.89 -12.68
N GLU A 51 4.43 0.42 -12.49
CA GLU A 51 5.50 0.99 -11.68
C GLU A 51 4.96 2.22 -10.94
N LEU A 52 5.04 2.19 -9.63
CA LEU A 52 4.58 3.32 -8.83
C LEU A 52 5.67 4.37 -8.74
N ARG A 53 5.27 5.63 -8.87
CA ARG A 53 6.19 6.75 -8.66
C ARG A 53 6.61 6.79 -7.21
N ARG A 54 7.81 7.28 -6.97
CA ARG A 54 8.40 7.35 -5.65
C ARG A 54 7.50 8.11 -4.66
N GLY A 55 6.94 9.24 -5.08
CA GLY A 55 6.04 10.02 -4.23
C GLY A 55 4.76 9.28 -3.89
N THR A 56 4.21 8.56 -4.86
CA THR A 56 3.01 7.75 -4.64
C THR A 56 3.29 6.64 -3.64
N LEU A 57 4.42 5.95 -3.80
CA LEU A 57 4.83 4.89 -2.89
C LEU A 57 5.04 5.43 -1.47
N ALA A 58 5.75 6.55 -1.36
CA ALA A 58 5.99 7.18 -0.06
C ALA A 58 4.68 7.56 0.64
N SER A 59 3.71 8.05 -0.14
CA SER A 59 2.40 8.40 0.40
C SER A 59 1.65 7.17 0.91
N ILE A 60 1.71 6.06 0.16
CA ILE A 60 1.08 4.81 0.57
C ILE A 60 1.70 4.30 1.87
N ILE A 61 3.01 4.31 1.97
CA ILE A 61 3.72 3.88 3.17
C ILE A 61 3.24 4.69 4.38
N ARG A 62 3.20 6.00 4.23
CA ARG A 62 2.76 6.90 5.30
C ARG A 62 1.32 6.61 5.71
N GLN A 63 0.43 6.46 4.73
CA GLN A 63 -0.99 6.20 5.00
C GLN A 63 -1.21 4.84 5.66
N SER A 64 -0.40 3.85 5.29
CA SER A 64 -0.55 2.50 5.83
C SER A 64 -0.09 2.37 7.28
N GLY A 65 0.76 3.26 7.73
CA GLY A 65 1.36 3.17 9.06
C GLY A 65 2.38 2.06 9.18
N LEU A 66 2.74 1.41 8.08
CA LEU A 66 3.69 0.31 8.10
C LEU A 66 5.13 0.80 8.05
N PRO A 67 6.09 -0.02 8.54
CA PRO A 67 7.49 0.34 8.46
C PRO A 67 7.98 0.45 7.02
N ARG A 68 8.76 1.47 6.75
CA ARG A 68 9.34 1.70 5.43
C ARG A 68 10.16 0.50 4.95
N GLY A 69 10.79 -0.22 5.89
CA GLY A 69 11.63 -1.37 5.56
C GLY A 69 10.93 -2.45 4.77
N LEU A 70 9.61 -2.56 4.89
CA LEU A 70 8.85 -3.54 4.11
C LEU A 70 8.87 -3.25 2.61
N PHE A 71 9.20 -2.02 2.24
CA PHE A 71 9.16 -1.55 0.85
C PHE A 71 10.57 -1.27 0.28
N GLU A 72 11.60 -1.64 1.02
CA GLU A 72 12.99 -1.44 0.61
C GLU A 72 13.63 -2.67 -0.01
#